data_2c7a3ed9caf4bb3b49acdd1cb96fb561
#
_entry.id   2c7a3ed9caf4bb3b49acdd1cb96fb561
#
_cell.length_a   1.000
_cell.length_b   1.000
_cell.length_c   1.000
_cell.angle_alpha   90.00
_cell.angle_beta   90.00
_cell.angle_gamma   90.00
#
_symmetry.space_group_name_H-M   'P 1'
#
loop_
_entity.id
_entity.type
_entity.pdbx_description
1 polymer ?
#
loop_
_entity_poly.entity_id
_entity_poly.type
_entity_poly.pdbx_seq_one_letter_code
_entity_poly.pdbx_strand_id
1 'polypeptide(L)'
;MSGKRKRVVLTIKDKLDIIKKLEDGGSSKQLAVIYGIGETTVRDIRKNKEKIITYASSSDSTSLLAKRKSMKPSMYEELDKAMLEWFNQQRAKGNPVSGPICAKRAEFFFYALGMDGDFNPSAGWLTRFKQRHSIREINIRNERLSGDETAVEDFCSNFRDYIERENLQPEQIYNADETGLFWKCLPSRTSVIKGKCTVPGHKSMEERVTIMCCANATGLHKLKLCVVGKAKKPRSFKSTDTSNLPVSYFSQKGAWMDLSIFRQWFDKIFVPQVREHLRSKGLQEKAVLLLDNSPTHPNENVLRSDDGQIFAKYLPPNVASLIQPLNQGVIATMKRNYRARLLQNNLEEGNDLRSFWKKLTLLDALYEIAMAWNLVKPVTISRAWKKILPTTEEKEGQDFDEEDISVAAIATILQHTKGLENVPTENIEKWLEVDSTEPGCEVLTDSEIIKRAQGHTDESSENEEEETELIPEKHINHAAALQWTENLLDYLEQQGDMILPDRLVIRKLRATIRNKQKMANSSQ
;
A
#
# COMPACT_ATOMS: atom_id res chain seq x y z
N MET A 1 -55.91 27.10 -5.10
CA MET A 1 -54.85 26.59 -5.99
C MET A 1 -53.87 25.79 -5.20
N SER A 2 -53.88 24.44 -5.34
CA SER A 2 -52.98 23.56 -4.61
C SER A 2 -51.60 23.58 -5.29
N GLY A 3 -50.62 24.26 -4.69
CA GLY A 3 -49.26 24.32 -5.18
C GLY A 3 -48.63 22.90 -5.17
N LYS A 4 -48.21 22.37 -6.31
CA LYS A 4 -47.48 21.12 -6.41
C LYS A 4 -46.22 21.19 -5.51
N ARG A 5 -46.18 20.38 -4.44
CA ARG A 5 -45.02 20.25 -3.56
C ARG A 5 -43.81 19.86 -4.39
N LYS A 6 -42.72 20.63 -4.29
CA LYS A 6 -41.44 20.33 -4.94
C LYS A 6 -40.93 18.98 -4.45
N ARG A 7 -40.72 18.01 -5.34
CA ARG A 7 -40.30 16.64 -5.00
C ARG A 7 -38.87 16.69 -4.45
N VAL A 8 -38.65 16.35 -3.18
CA VAL A 8 -37.34 16.19 -2.59
C VAL A 8 -36.76 14.86 -3.08
N VAL A 9 -35.53 14.89 -3.62
CA VAL A 9 -34.82 13.70 -4.11
C VAL A 9 -33.63 13.45 -3.22
N LEU A 10 -33.69 12.38 -2.40
CA LEU A 10 -32.66 11.99 -1.47
C LEU A 10 -31.41 11.43 -2.18
N THR A 11 -30.26 11.73 -1.63
CA THR A 11 -28.98 11.10 -2.02
C THR A 11 -28.87 9.70 -1.37
N ILE A 12 -27.90 8.90 -1.83
CA ILE A 12 -27.62 7.59 -1.19
C ILE A 12 -27.14 7.79 0.25
N LYS A 13 -26.36 8.84 0.52
CA LYS A 13 -25.93 9.21 1.87
C LYS A 13 -27.14 9.51 2.77
N ASP A 14 -28.09 10.33 2.30
CA ASP A 14 -29.30 10.62 3.07
C ASP A 14 -30.08 9.33 3.40
N LYS A 15 -30.13 8.37 2.46
CA LYS A 15 -30.80 7.08 2.69
C LYS A 15 -30.06 6.22 3.74
N LEU A 16 -28.72 6.23 3.74
CA LEU A 16 -27.91 5.56 4.76
C LEU A 16 -28.10 6.20 6.14
N ASP A 17 -28.11 7.53 6.21
CA ASP A 17 -28.36 8.26 7.45
C ASP A 17 -29.75 7.98 8.02
N ILE A 18 -30.76 7.86 7.14
CA ILE A 18 -32.12 7.45 7.53
C ILE A 18 -32.11 6.02 8.08
N ILE A 19 -31.41 5.08 7.42
CA ILE A 19 -31.29 3.70 7.88
C ILE A 19 -30.67 3.66 9.28
N LYS A 20 -29.53 4.35 9.48
CA LYS A 20 -28.86 4.42 10.77
C LYS A 20 -29.78 4.96 11.87
N LYS A 21 -30.45 6.08 11.61
CA LYS A 21 -31.39 6.67 12.58
C LYS A 21 -32.62 5.78 12.88
N LEU A 22 -33.03 4.95 11.93
CA LEU A 22 -34.09 3.95 12.17
C LEU A 22 -33.58 2.80 13.05
N GLU A 23 -32.31 2.43 12.94
CA GLU A 23 -31.66 1.42 13.79
C GLU A 23 -31.45 1.94 15.21
N ASP A 24 -31.12 3.22 15.34
CA ASP A 24 -30.99 3.93 16.62
C ASP A 24 -32.38 4.19 17.30
N GLY A 25 -33.48 3.60 16.77
CA GLY A 25 -34.83 3.70 17.34
C GLY A 25 -35.66 4.89 16.87
N GLY A 26 -35.22 5.61 15.84
CA GLY A 26 -35.95 6.76 15.28
C GLY A 26 -37.28 6.37 14.63
N SER A 27 -38.31 7.20 14.80
CA SER A 27 -39.65 7.00 14.23
C SER A 27 -39.67 7.36 12.74
N SER A 28 -40.25 6.50 11.88
CA SER A 28 -40.43 6.78 10.44
C SER A 28 -41.19 8.09 10.20
N LYS A 29 -42.11 8.46 11.07
CA LYS A 29 -42.89 9.70 10.98
C LYS A 29 -42.05 10.94 11.27
N GLN A 30 -41.15 10.89 12.26
CA GLN A 30 -40.21 11.96 12.58
C GLN A 30 -39.17 12.16 11.45
N LEU A 31 -38.62 11.07 10.94
CA LEU A 31 -37.64 11.12 9.86
C LEU A 31 -38.25 11.64 8.55
N ALA A 32 -39.53 11.32 8.27
CA ALA A 32 -40.24 11.87 7.12
C ALA A 32 -40.32 13.41 7.18
N VAL A 33 -40.55 13.96 8.37
CA VAL A 33 -40.59 15.42 8.59
C VAL A 33 -39.19 16.03 8.45
N ILE A 34 -38.17 15.43 9.09
CA ILE A 34 -36.78 15.93 9.06
C ILE A 34 -36.23 16.02 7.62
N TYR A 35 -36.46 15.00 6.80
CA TYR A 35 -35.96 14.94 5.44
C TYR A 35 -36.92 15.50 4.38
N GLY A 36 -38.08 16.01 4.78
CA GLY A 36 -39.08 16.59 3.88
C GLY A 36 -39.68 15.62 2.86
N ILE A 37 -39.83 14.33 3.24
CA ILE A 37 -40.27 13.23 2.36
C ILE A 37 -41.55 12.58 2.93
N GLY A 38 -42.17 11.71 2.15
CA GLY A 38 -43.32 10.92 2.65
C GLY A 38 -42.89 9.77 3.57
N GLU A 39 -43.73 9.43 4.55
CA GLU A 39 -43.50 8.29 5.46
C GLU A 39 -43.37 6.96 4.69
N THR A 40 -44.12 6.82 3.59
CA THR A 40 -43.97 5.68 2.66
C THR A 40 -42.55 5.56 2.10
N THR A 41 -41.93 6.69 1.75
CA THR A 41 -40.53 6.71 1.27
C THR A 41 -39.55 6.24 2.33
N VAL A 42 -39.75 6.59 3.62
CA VAL A 42 -38.91 6.10 4.73
C VAL A 42 -39.12 4.58 4.91
N ARG A 43 -40.33 4.07 4.79
CA ARG A 43 -40.62 2.62 4.85
C ARG A 43 -39.98 1.87 3.67
N ASP A 44 -40.04 2.44 2.48
CA ASP A 44 -39.36 1.88 1.28
C ASP A 44 -37.87 1.82 1.44
N ILE A 45 -37.25 2.85 2.03
CA ILE A 45 -35.81 2.87 2.37
C ILE A 45 -35.49 1.74 3.36
N ARG A 46 -36.30 1.59 4.41
CA ARG A 46 -36.16 0.50 5.39
C ARG A 46 -36.27 -0.88 4.73
N LYS A 47 -37.27 -1.07 3.85
CA LYS A 47 -37.47 -2.32 3.11
C LYS A 47 -36.26 -2.67 2.19
N ASN A 48 -35.63 -1.65 1.61
CA ASN A 48 -34.50 -1.82 0.71
C ASN A 48 -33.14 -1.64 1.41
N LYS A 49 -33.08 -1.70 2.75
CA LYS A 49 -31.91 -1.47 3.58
C LYS A 49 -30.69 -2.25 3.09
N GLU A 50 -30.81 -3.57 2.95
CA GLU A 50 -29.72 -4.45 2.54
C GLU A 50 -29.17 -4.06 1.16
N LYS A 51 -30.03 -3.78 0.19
CA LYS A 51 -29.62 -3.34 -1.15
C LYS A 51 -28.88 -2.00 -1.12
N ILE A 52 -29.31 -1.07 -0.25
CA ILE A 52 -28.68 0.25 -0.12
C ILE A 52 -27.32 0.11 0.55
N ILE A 53 -27.19 -0.72 1.60
CA ILE A 53 -25.94 -0.98 2.30
C ILE A 53 -24.96 -1.72 1.39
N THR A 54 -25.38 -2.79 0.71
CA THR A 54 -24.53 -3.54 -0.24
C THR A 54 -24.04 -2.63 -1.36
N TYR A 55 -24.93 -1.80 -1.91
CA TYR A 55 -24.54 -0.81 -2.92
C TYR A 55 -23.54 0.22 -2.38
N ALA A 56 -23.71 0.67 -1.15
CA ALA A 56 -22.80 1.62 -0.51
C ALA A 56 -21.45 0.98 -0.20
N SER A 57 -21.41 -0.29 0.20
CA SER A 57 -20.19 -1.05 0.48
C SER A 57 -19.40 -1.38 -0.79
N SER A 58 -20.09 -1.54 -1.93
CA SER A 58 -19.44 -1.72 -3.25
C SER A 58 -19.06 -0.40 -3.93
N SER A 59 -19.42 0.75 -3.35
CA SER A 59 -19.12 2.07 -3.90
C SER A 59 -17.80 2.59 -3.35
N ASP A 60 -16.86 2.92 -4.22
CA ASP A 60 -15.49 3.36 -3.89
C ASP A 60 -15.40 4.70 -3.14
N SER A 61 -16.55 5.34 -2.77
CA SER A 61 -16.51 6.69 -2.18
C SER A 61 -17.78 7.12 -1.44
N THR A 62 -17.61 7.49 -0.18
CA THR A 62 -18.66 8.17 0.63
C THR A 62 -19.07 9.53 0.05
N SER A 63 -18.16 10.25 -0.60
CA SER A 63 -18.46 11.54 -1.24
C SER A 63 -19.34 11.37 -2.49
N LEU A 64 -19.22 10.24 -3.19
CA LEU A 64 -20.13 9.88 -4.30
C LEU A 64 -21.54 9.58 -3.79
N LEU A 65 -21.65 8.89 -2.66
CA LEU A 65 -22.95 8.59 -2.03
C LEU A 65 -23.70 9.87 -1.62
N ALA A 66 -22.96 10.94 -1.27
CA ALA A 66 -23.54 12.25 -0.96
C ALA A 66 -24.11 13.00 -2.18
N LYS A 67 -23.68 12.65 -3.39
CA LYS A 67 -24.17 13.28 -4.65
C LYS A 67 -25.10 12.38 -5.44
N ARG A 68 -24.96 11.07 -5.28
CA ARG A 68 -25.69 10.07 -6.06
C ARG A 68 -27.11 9.87 -5.51
N LYS A 69 -28.11 10.02 -6.38
CA LYS A 69 -29.54 9.96 -6.04
C LYS A 69 -30.17 8.60 -6.38
N SER A 70 -29.51 7.78 -7.20
CA SER A 70 -30.02 6.50 -7.71
C SER A 70 -28.93 5.42 -7.65
N MET A 71 -29.34 4.19 -7.35
CA MET A 71 -28.49 3.00 -7.36
C MET A 71 -28.40 2.33 -8.74
N LYS A 72 -28.89 2.97 -9.82
CA LYS A 72 -28.78 2.36 -11.15
C LYS A 72 -27.32 2.19 -11.54
N PRO A 73 -26.86 0.97 -11.85
CA PRO A 73 -25.54 0.73 -12.39
C PRO A 73 -25.38 1.38 -13.77
N SER A 74 -24.16 1.36 -14.30
CA SER A 74 -23.95 1.70 -15.71
C SER A 74 -24.71 0.71 -16.58
N MET A 75 -25.25 1.16 -17.71
CA MET A 75 -25.86 0.25 -18.69
C MET A 75 -24.80 -0.69 -19.29
N TYR A 76 -23.55 -0.25 -19.30
CA TYR A 76 -22.39 -0.98 -19.79
C TYR A 76 -21.35 -1.05 -18.66
N GLU A 77 -21.50 -1.98 -17.72
CA GLU A 77 -20.62 -2.07 -16.53
C GLU A 77 -19.20 -2.44 -16.89
N GLU A 78 -19.01 -3.38 -17.81
CA GLU A 78 -17.69 -3.83 -18.26
C GLU A 78 -16.95 -2.70 -18.98
N LEU A 79 -17.65 -1.99 -19.86
CA LEU A 79 -17.10 -0.81 -20.53
C LEU A 79 -16.71 0.28 -19.52
N ASP A 80 -17.53 0.48 -18.49
CA ASP A 80 -17.29 1.49 -17.47
C ASP A 80 -16.02 1.16 -16.65
N LYS A 81 -15.83 -0.12 -16.32
CA LYS A 81 -14.63 -0.64 -15.64
C LYS A 81 -13.37 -0.50 -16.52
N ALA A 82 -13.45 -0.94 -17.78
CA ALA A 82 -12.34 -0.86 -18.72
C ALA A 82 -11.90 0.60 -18.95
N MET A 83 -12.86 1.49 -19.13
CA MET A 83 -12.62 2.91 -19.31
C MET A 83 -12.01 3.58 -18.09
N LEU A 84 -12.42 3.20 -16.87
CA LEU A 84 -11.86 3.74 -15.64
C LEU A 84 -10.40 3.31 -15.47
N GLU A 85 -10.10 2.04 -15.69
CA GLU A 85 -8.75 1.49 -15.60
C GLU A 85 -7.80 2.19 -16.58
N TRP A 86 -8.21 2.23 -17.85
CA TRP A 86 -7.44 2.94 -18.88
C TRP A 86 -7.24 4.43 -18.55
N PHE A 87 -8.30 5.11 -18.09
CA PHE A 87 -8.23 6.53 -17.73
C PHE A 87 -7.23 6.78 -16.60
N ASN A 88 -7.25 5.94 -15.56
CA ASN A 88 -6.33 6.04 -14.44
C ASN A 88 -4.87 5.83 -14.89
N GLN A 89 -4.62 4.86 -15.77
CA GLN A 89 -3.27 4.63 -16.31
C GLN A 89 -2.77 5.80 -17.18
N GLN A 90 -3.65 6.41 -18.01
CA GLN A 90 -3.27 7.60 -18.77
C GLN A 90 -2.98 8.79 -17.86
N ARG A 91 -3.78 8.97 -16.82
CA ARG A 91 -3.55 10.01 -15.80
C ARG A 91 -2.20 9.83 -15.10
N ALA A 92 -1.88 8.61 -14.70
CA ALA A 92 -0.60 8.29 -14.05
C ALA A 92 0.61 8.58 -14.95
N LYS A 93 0.47 8.35 -16.26
CA LYS A 93 1.49 8.69 -17.26
C LYS A 93 1.55 10.20 -17.59
N GLY A 94 0.71 11.03 -16.97
CA GLY A 94 0.63 12.45 -17.28
C GLY A 94 0.05 12.78 -18.66
N ASN A 95 -0.54 11.80 -19.34
CA ASN A 95 -1.10 12.01 -20.67
C ASN A 95 -2.40 12.84 -20.59
N PRO A 96 -2.54 13.92 -21.37
CA PRO A 96 -3.77 14.70 -21.40
C PRO A 96 -4.89 13.89 -22.03
N VAL A 97 -5.95 13.64 -21.27
CA VAL A 97 -7.11 12.87 -21.73
C VAL A 97 -8.29 13.82 -21.97
N SER A 98 -8.47 14.22 -23.24
CA SER A 98 -9.60 15.06 -23.65
C SER A 98 -10.90 14.27 -23.82
N GLY A 99 -12.04 14.96 -23.86
CA GLY A 99 -13.35 14.35 -24.12
C GLY A 99 -13.39 13.50 -25.40
N PRO A 100 -12.91 14.02 -26.56
CA PRO A 100 -12.84 13.24 -27.80
C PRO A 100 -11.95 11.97 -27.68
N ILE A 101 -10.82 12.05 -26.97
CA ILE A 101 -9.95 10.89 -26.73
C ILE A 101 -10.68 9.84 -25.89
N CYS A 102 -11.37 10.24 -24.81
CA CYS A 102 -12.22 9.35 -24.04
C CYS A 102 -13.32 8.69 -24.89
N ALA A 103 -13.98 9.47 -25.74
CA ALA A 103 -15.06 8.97 -26.60
C ALA A 103 -14.54 7.89 -27.57
N LYS A 104 -13.45 8.19 -28.28
CA LYS A 104 -12.83 7.24 -29.22
C LYS A 104 -12.36 5.97 -28.49
N ARG A 105 -11.86 6.11 -27.26
CA ARG A 105 -11.40 4.98 -26.48
C ARG A 105 -12.55 4.12 -25.95
N ALA A 106 -13.66 4.75 -25.57
CA ALA A 106 -14.87 4.05 -25.17
C ALA A 106 -15.48 3.24 -26.32
N GLU A 107 -15.48 3.78 -27.53
CA GLU A 107 -15.90 3.07 -28.74
C GLU A 107 -15.01 1.84 -29.00
N PHE A 108 -13.69 2.00 -28.92
CA PHE A 108 -12.75 0.89 -29.03
C PHE A 108 -13.03 -0.23 -28.02
N PHE A 109 -13.16 0.11 -26.73
CA PHE A 109 -13.44 -0.91 -25.71
C PHE A 109 -14.82 -1.54 -25.86
N PHE A 110 -15.83 -0.80 -26.32
CA PHE A 110 -17.15 -1.35 -26.56
C PHE A 110 -17.11 -2.51 -27.57
N TYR A 111 -16.47 -2.30 -28.70
CA TYR A 111 -16.31 -3.37 -29.71
C TYR A 111 -15.34 -4.46 -29.27
N ALA A 112 -14.25 -4.11 -28.60
CA ALA A 112 -13.27 -5.08 -28.11
C ALA A 112 -13.79 -5.98 -26.99
N LEU A 113 -14.78 -5.52 -26.20
CA LEU A 113 -15.53 -6.32 -25.23
C LEU A 113 -16.59 -7.23 -25.86
N GLY A 114 -16.77 -7.17 -27.19
CA GLY A 114 -17.77 -7.95 -27.89
C GLY A 114 -19.22 -7.56 -27.59
N MET A 115 -19.45 -6.30 -27.21
CA MET A 115 -20.79 -5.79 -26.93
C MET A 115 -21.57 -5.57 -28.23
N ASP A 116 -22.83 -6.03 -28.24
CA ASP A 116 -23.71 -5.88 -29.38
C ASP A 116 -24.38 -4.50 -29.44
N GLY A 117 -24.56 -3.98 -30.66
CA GLY A 117 -25.29 -2.75 -30.97
C GLY A 117 -24.41 -1.59 -31.38
N ASP A 118 -25.04 -0.51 -31.79
CA ASP A 118 -24.37 0.76 -32.15
C ASP A 118 -24.12 1.58 -30.89
N PHE A 119 -22.88 1.66 -30.47
CA PHE A 119 -22.45 2.49 -29.36
C PHE A 119 -21.89 3.82 -29.87
N ASN A 120 -22.58 4.89 -29.55
CA ASN A 120 -22.07 6.24 -29.78
C ASN A 120 -21.80 6.91 -28.42
N PRO A 121 -20.52 7.16 -28.06
CA PRO A 121 -20.16 7.81 -26.81
C PRO A 121 -20.54 9.29 -26.82
N SER A 122 -21.82 9.59 -26.61
CA SER A 122 -22.35 10.96 -26.56
C SER A 122 -21.72 11.78 -25.43
N ALA A 123 -21.75 13.11 -25.55
CA ALA A 123 -21.32 14.02 -24.48
C ALA A 123 -22.05 13.74 -23.15
N GLY A 124 -23.33 13.31 -23.22
CA GLY A 124 -24.10 12.91 -22.04
C GLY A 124 -23.62 11.60 -21.41
N TRP A 125 -23.16 10.63 -22.20
CA TRP A 125 -22.55 9.42 -21.69
C TRP A 125 -21.24 9.74 -20.97
N LEU A 126 -20.38 10.53 -21.58
CA LEU A 126 -19.09 10.93 -21.01
C LEU A 126 -19.28 11.76 -19.74
N THR A 127 -20.25 12.66 -19.69
CA THR A 127 -20.58 13.42 -18.47
C THR A 127 -21.01 12.49 -17.36
N ARG A 128 -21.85 11.49 -17.64
CA ARG A 128 -22.28 10.50 -16.64
C ARG A 128 -21.12 9.60 -16.18
N PHE A 129 -20.23 9.20 -17.08
CA PHE A 129 -18.99 8.48 -16.76
C PHE A 129 -18.11 9.29 -15.79
N LYS A 130 -17.79 10.54 -16.14
CA LYS A 130 -17.02 11.44 -15.28
C LYS A 130 -17.68 11.64 -13.90
N GLN A 131 -19.00 11.78 -13.85
CA GLN A 131 -19.74 11.92 -12.59
C GLN A 131 -19.70 10.64 -11.74
N ARG A 132 -19.83 9.45 -12.36
CA ARG A 132 -19.75 8.16 -11.64
C ARG A 132 -18.40 7.97 -10.95
N HIS A 133 -17.33 8.37 -11.63
CA HIS A 133 -15.95 8.16 -11.15
C HIS A 133 -15.30 9.43 -10.58
N SER A 134 -16.08 10.47 -10.28
CA SER A 134 -15.59 11.75 -9.72
C SER A 134 -14.47 12.41 -10.53
N ILE A 135 -14.41 12.16 -11.82
CA ILE A 135 -13.44 12.75 -12.73
C ILE A 135 -13.79 14.23 -12.96
N ARG A 136 -12.87 15.14 -12.63
CA ARG A 136 -13.00 16.58 -12.90
C ARG A 136 -12.24 16.93 -14.16
N GLU A 137 -12.78 17.86 -14.95
CA GLU A 137 -12.03 18.51 -16.03
C GLU A 137 -11.15 19.59 -15.41
N ILE A 138 -9.85 19.48 -15.62
CA ILE A 138 -8.89 20.53 -15.34
C ILE A 138 -8.64 21.24 -16.67
N ASN A 139 -8.87 22.54 -16.73
CA ASN A 139 -8.51 23.34 -17.91
C ASN A 139 -6.99 23.50 -17.95
N ILE A 140 -6.32 22.67 -18.73
CA ILE A 140 -4.88 22.77 -19.02
C ILE A 140 -4.68 23.95 -19.99
N ARG A 141 -4.87 25.18 -19.54
CA ARG A 141 -4.64 26.36 -20.40
C ARG A 141 -3.20 26.87 -20.35
N ASN A 142 -2.37 26.44 -19.37
CA ASN A 142 -1.01 26.97 -19.17
C ASN A 142 0.04 25.97 -18.66
N GLU A 143 -0.23 24.68 -18.57
CA GLU A 143 0.81 23.73 -18.16
C GLU A 143 1.50 23.14 -19.39
N ARG A 144 2.73 23.59 -19.62
CA ARG A 144 3.66 22.98 -20.58
C ARG A 144 3.96 21.55 -20.13
N LEU A 145 3.81 20.61 -21.05
CA LEU A 145 4.05 19.17 -20.90
C LEU A 145 5.56 18.84 -20.96
N SER A 146 6.36 19.50 -20.17
CA SER A 146 7.77 19.10 -20.02
C SER A 146 8.00 18.85 -18.55
N GLY A 147 8.78 17.84 -18.19
CA GLY A 147 9.17 17.54 -16.81
C GLY A 147 9.89 18.76 -16.22
N ASP A 148 9.14 19.73 -15.80
CA ASP A 148 9.50 21.11 -15.75
C ASP A 148 9.90 21.45 -14.30
N GLU A 149 11.09 21.92 -14.15
CA GLU A 149 11.55 22.59 -12.94
C GLU A 149 10.54 23.64 -12.48
N THR A 150 9.86 24.33 -13.41
CA THR A 150 8.80 25.30 -13.13
C THR A 150 7.55 24.67 -12.47
N ALA A 151 7.11 23.48 -12.90
CA ALA A 151 5.98 22.78 -12.26
C ALA A 151 6.36 22.28 -10.86
N VAL A 152 7.60 21.92 -10.64
CA VAL A 152 8.15 21.56 -9.34
C VAL A 152 8.16 22.78 -8.41
N GLU A 153 8.68 23.91 -8.88
CA GLU A 153 8.75 25.15 -8.09
C GLU A 153 7.36 25.66 -7.72
N ASP A 154 6.44 25.70 -8.69
CA ASP A 154 5.05 26.11 -8.45
C ASP A 154 4.35 25.20 -7.44
N PHE A 155 4.53 23.88 -7.57
CA PHE A 155 3.98 22.94 -6.60
C PHE A 155 4.58 23.15 -5.19
N CYS A 156 5.89 23.25 -5.09
CA CYS A 156 6.58 23.43 -3.80
C CYS A 156 6.18 24.75 -3.13
N SER A 157 6.03 25.83 -3.90
CA SER A 157 5.53 27.10 -3.37
C SER A 157 4.10 26.98 -2.85
N ASN A 158 3.19 26.49 -3.70
CA ASN A 158 1.78 26.33 -3.33
C ASN A 158 1.58 25.35 -2.15
N PHE A 159 2.42 24.33 -2.03
CA PHE A 159 2.33 23.36 -0.94
C PHE A 159 2.84 23.98 0.37
N ARG A 160 3.89 24.79 0.34
CA ARG A 160 4.38 25.55 1.51
C ARG A 160 3.35 26.55 2.00
N ASP A 161 2.78 27.36 1.10
CA ASP A 161 1.70 28.31 1.43
C ASP A 161 0.49 27.59 2.04
N TYR A 162 0.20 26.39 1.54
CA TYR A 162 -0.85 25.55 2.09
C TYR A 162 -0.54 25.10 3.52
N ILE A 163 0.68 24.62 3.78
CA ILE A 163 1.14 24.17 5.11
C ILE A 163 1.07 25.32 6.12
N GLU A 164 1.55 26.50 5.74
CA GLU A 164 1.52 27.71 6.57
C GLU A 164 0.07 28.12 6.88
N ARG A 165 -0.77 28.21 5.87
CA ARG A 165 -2.18 28.58 6.03
C ARG A 165 -2.94 27.62 6.94
N GLU A 166 -2.68 26.33 6.84
CA GLU A 166 -3.31 25.28 7.66
C GLU A 166 -2.61 25.06 9.00
N ASN A 167 -1.50 25.78 9.26
CA ASN A 167 -0.65 25.71 10.45
C ASN A 167 -0.23 24.26 10.77
N LEU A 168 0.23 23.51 9.74
CA LEU A 168 0.66 22.12 9.90
C LEU A 168 2.14 22.05 10.30
N GLN A 169 2.41 21.27 11.33
CA GLN A 169 3.76 20.93 11.75
C GLN A 169 4.35 19.80 10.89
N PRO A 170 5.68 19.65 10.77
CA PRO A 170 6.30 18.54 10.04
C PRO A 170 5.85 17.15 10.49
N GLU A 171 5.44 16.99 11.76
CA GLU A 171 4.84 15.77 12.30
C GLU A 171 3.50 15.40 11.65
N GLN A 172 2.81 16.37 11.08
CA GLN A 172 1.48 16.22 10.48
C GLN A 172 1.54 16.04 8.96
N ILE A 173 2.74 16.04 8.38
CA ILE A 173 2.96 15.93 6.94
C ILE A 173 3.59 14.57 6.64
N TYR A 174 2.91 13.75 5.85
CA TYR A 174 3.31 12.39 5.53
C TYR A 174 3.53 12.22 4.03
N ASN A 175 4.40 11.29 3.67
CA ASN A 175 4.50 10.77 2.30
C ASN A 175 4.41 9.24 2.35
N ALA A 176 3.72 8.65 1.38
CA ALA A 176 3.71 7.23 1.14
C ALA A 176 4.09 6.94 -0.32
N ASP A 177 4.70 5.78 -0.53
CA ASP A 177 5.09 5.31 -1.86
C ASP A 177 5.22 3.79 -1.90
N GLU A 178 4.88 3.19 -3.05
CA GLU A 178 4.94 1.77 -3.31
C GLU A 178 6.19 1.40 -4.11
N THR A 179 6.74 0.25 -3.77
CA THR A 179 7.85 -0.33 -4.52
C THR A 179 7.75 -1.85 -4.60
N GLY A 180 8.13 -2.41 -5.75
CA GLY A 180 8.35 -3.85 -5.85
C GLY A 180 9.62 -4.25 -5.10
N LEU A 181 9.61 -5.42 -4.46
CA LEU A 181 10.79 -6.05 -3.88
C LEU A 181 10.88 -7.50 -4.30
N PHE A 182 11.99 -7.88 -4.92
CA PHE A 182 12.35 -9.29 -5.09
C PHE A 182 12.93 -9.80 -3.77
N TRP A 183 12.05 -10.35 -2.91
CA TRP A 183 12.42 -10.77 -1.57
C TRP A 183 13.33 -12.00 -1.53
N LYS A 184 13.44 -12.72 -2.66
CA LYS A 184 14.26 -13.92 -2.81
C LYS A 184 15.15 -13.82 -4.05
N CYS A 185 16.03 -12.81 -4.09
CA CYS A 185 16.94 -12.54 -5.20
C CYS A 185 18.39 -12.65 -4.76
N LEU A 186 19.18 -13.45 -5.46
CA LEU A 186 20.61 -13.63 -5.25
C LEU A 186 21.42 -12.72 -6.15
N PRO A 187 22.62 -12.26 -5.71
CA PRO A 187 23.57 -11.66 -6.61
C PRO A 187 23.94 -12.65 -7.73
N SER A 188 23.80 -12.22 -8.98
CA SER A 188 24.16 -13.07 -10.12
C SER A 188 25.67 -13.20 -10.23
N ARG A 189 26.18 -14.44 -10.20
CA ARG A 189 27.55 -14.74 -10.61
C ARG A 189 27.67 -14.56 -12.12
N THR A 190 28.33 -13.53 -12.58
CA THR A 190 28.71 -13.43 -13.97
C THR A 190 30.12 -13.99 -14.18
N SER A 191 30.22 -15.33 -14.33
CA SER A 191 31.26 -15.92 -15.13
C SER A 191 30.58 -16.56 -16.33
N VAL A 192 30.15 -15.73 -17.28
CA VAL A 192 29.71 -16.23 -18.59
C VAL A 192 30.95 -16.23 -19.48
N ILE A 193 31.47 -17.42 -19.73
CA ILE A 193 32.28 -17.68 -20.91
C ILE A 193 31.45 -17.21 -22.11
N LYS A 194 31.96 -16.23 -22.86
CA LYS A 194 31.35 -15.73 -24.10
C LYS A 194 30.89 -16.95 -24.95
N GLY A 195 29.61 -17.17 -25.09
CA GLY A 195 29.07 -18.14 -26.04
C GLY A 195 27.89 -19.02 -25.63
N LYS A 196 27.46 -19.04 -24.37
CA LYS A 196 26.23 -19.80 -24.00
C LYS A 196 25.31 -18.94 -23.15
N CYS A 197 24.43 -18.21 -23.82
CA CYS A 197 23.19 -17.73 -23.22
C CYS A 197 22.33 -18.91 -22.82
N THR A 198 21.76 -18.85 -21.60
CA THR A 198 20.81 -19.78 -21.01
C THR A 198 21.36 -21.13 -20.56
N VAL A 199 21.60 -21.24 -19.26
CA VAL A 199 21.60 -22.54 -18.59
C VAL A 199 20.13 -22.96 -18.48
N PRO A 200 19.70 -24.07 -19.15
CA PRO A 200 18.33 -24.55 -19.02
C PRO A 200 18.08 -24.94 -17.55
N GLY A 201 17.08 -24.35 -16.92
CA GLY A 201 16.66 -24.69 -15.56
C GLY A 201 16.79 -23.59 -14.51
N HIS A 202 17.39 -22.43 -14.80
CA HIS A 202 17.28 -21.24 -13.96
C HIS A 202 16.01 -20.45 -14.35
N LYS A 203 14.85 -20.85 -13.82
CA LYS A 203 13.79 -19.86 -13.55
C LYS A 203 14.39 -18.88 -12.56
N SER A 204 14.46 -17.61 -12.94
CA SER A 204 14.82 -16.53 -12.01
C SER A 204 13.89 -16.68 -10.80
N MET A 205 14.47 -16.85 -9.59
CA MET A 205 13.71 -16.92 -8.35
C MET A 205 13.29 -15.49 -7.96
N GLU A 206 12.58 -14.83 -8.85
CA GLU A 206 12.08 -13.46 -8.65
C GLU A 206 10.69 -13.52 -8.04
N GLU A 207 10.62 -14.04 -6.81
CA GLU A 207 9.40 -13.95 -6.02
C GLU A 207 9.24 -12.51 -5.53
N ARG A 208 8.21 -11.84 -6.03
CA ARG A 208 7.94 -10.43 -5.81
C ARG A 208 6.86 -10.22 -4.76
N VAL A 209 7.07 -9.21 -3.93
CA VAL A 209 6.04 -8.54 -3.12
C VAL A 209 6.02 -7.06 -3.46
N THR A 210 4.90 -6.39 -3.25
CA THR A 210 4.84 -4.93 -3.23
C THR A 210 4.89 -4.45 -1.79
N ILE A 211 5.74 -3.47 -1.52
CA ILE A 211 5.89 -2.82 -0.22
C ILE A 211 5.42 -1.39 -0.37
N MET A 212 4.58 -0.92 0.53
CA MET A 212 4.28 0.50 0.68
C MET A 212 4.91 1.00 1.96
N CYS A 213 5.79 1.98 1.81
CA CYS A 213 6.43 2.73 2.90
C CYS A 213 5.62 3.99 3.20
N CYS A 214 5.57 4.40 4.45
CA CYS A 214 4.97 5.68 4.84
C CYS A 214 5.66 6.25 6.07
N ALA A 215 6.01 7.54 6.00
CA ALA A 215 6.63 8.25 7.12
C ALA A 215 6.26 9.74 7.09
N ASN A 216 6.37 10.40 8.27
CA ASN A 216 6.19 11.84 8.35
C ASN A 216 7.48 12.62 7.97
N ALA A 217 7.36 13.93 7.81
CA ALA A 217 8.46 14.75 7.34
C ALA A 217 9.64 14.85 8.33
N THR A 218 9.42 14.61 9.62
CA THR A 218 10.50 14.53 10.61
C THR A 218 11.23 13.17 10.59
N GLY A 219 10.63 12.13 10.01
CA GLY A 219 11.11 10.76 10.07
C GLY A 219 10.95 10.08 11.43
N LEU A 220 10.39 10.77 12.42
CA LEU A 220 10.19 10.23 13.77
C LEU A 220 8.98 9.29 13.87
N HIS A 221 8.03 9.43 12.95
CA HIS A 221 6.91 8.49 12.82
C HIS A 221 6.98 7.77 11.48
N LYS A 222 7.36 6.51 11.55
CA LYS A 222 7.32 5.55 10.44
C LYS A 222 6.16 4.61 10.68
N LEU A 223 5.24 4.51 9.73
CA LEU A 223 4.13 3.57 9.83
C LEU A 223 4.62 2.13 9.64
N LYS A 224 3.86 1.20 10.22
CA LYS A 224 4.02 -0.22 9.94
C LYS A 224 3.90 -0.46 8.44
N LEU A 225 4.90 -1.12 7.83
CA LEU A 225 4.90 -1.35 6.38
C LEU A 225 3.63 -2.09 5.94
N CYS A 226 3.08 -1.69 4.79
CA CYS A 226 2.07 -2.47 4.10
C CYS A 226 2.78 -3.36 3.07
N VAL A 227 2.50 -4.66 3.09
CA VAL A 227 3.09 -5.62 2.16
C VAL A 227 1.98 -6.37 1.45
N VAL A 228 2.02 -6.37 0.11
CA VAL A 228 1.07 -7.11 -0.73
C VAL A 228 1.79 -8.31 -1.33
N GLY A 229 1.33 -9.51 -0.99
CA GLY A 229 1.81 -10.77 -1.56
C GLY A 229 0.76 -11.46 -2.43
N LYS A 230 1.12 -12.57 -3.08
CA LYS A 230 0.19 -13.30 -3.98
C LYS A 230 -0.86 -14.10 -3.20
N ALA A 231 -0.44 -14.83 -2.19
CA ALA A 231 -1.29 -15.77 -1.46
C ALA A 231 -2.02 -15.10 -0.29
N LYS A 232 -3.31 -15.39 -0.12
CA LYS A 232 -4.10 -14.91 1.04
C LYS A 232 -3.59 -15.52 2.35
N LYS A 233 -3.22 -16.80 2.34
CA LYS A 233 -2.62 -17.52 3.45
C LYS A 233 -1.37 -18.25 2.98
N PRO A 234 -0.20 -17.58 2.95
CA PRO A 234 1.05 -18.24 2.60
C PRO A 234 1.31 -19.46 3.49
N ARG A 235 1.93 -20.50 2.94
CA ARG A 235 2.25 -21.73 3.72
C ARG A 235 3.06 -21.44 4.98
N SER A 236 3.94 -20.45 4.93
CA SER A 236 4.74 -20.02 6.08
C SER A 236 3.93 -19.37 7.21
N PHE A 237 2.65 -19.01 6.99
CA PHE A 237 1.78 -18.39 8.00
C PHE A 237 0.92 -19.40 8.77
N LYS A 238 1.07 -20.73 8.53
CA LYS A 238 0.21 -21.77 9.11
C LYS A 238 0.01 -21.69 10.62
N SER A 239 1.04 -21.24 11.34
CA SER A 239 1.02 -21.13 12.81
C SER A 239 1.10 -19.68 13.31
N THR A 240 0.93 -18.71 12.43
CA THR A 240 1.12 -17.29 12.77
C THR A 240 -0.21 -16.55 12.61
N ASP A 241 -0.65 -15.88 13.67
CA ASP A 241 -1.73 -14.91 13.56
C ASP A 241 -1.23 -13.70 12.75
N THR A 242 -1.91 -13.41 11.66
CA THR A 242 -1.56 -12.31 10.76
C THR A 242 -1.61 -10.93 11.44
N SER A 243 -2.37 -10.80 12.53
CA SER A 243 -2.43 -9.58 13.34
C SER A 243 -1.10 -9.28 14.05
N ASN A 244 -0.32 -10.32 14.34
CA ASN A 244 0.97 -10.24 15.04
C ASN A 244 2.17 -10.08 14.10
N LEU A 245 1.95 -10.06 12.79
CA LEU A 245 3.04 -9.83 11.84
C LEU A 245 3.66 -8.44 12.04
N PRO A 246 4.97 -8.28 11.79
CA PRO A 246 5.65 -7.00 11.90
C PRO A 246 5.24 -6.01 10.77
N VAL A 247 4.46 -6.47 9.81
CA VAL A 247 3.92 -5.72 8.67
C VAL A 247 2.40 -5.88 8.58
N SER A 248 1.73 -4.98 7.89
CA SER A 248 0.32 -5.12 7.52
C SER A 248 0.24 -5.88 6.20
N TYR A 249 -0.09 -7.16 6.27
CA TYR A 249 -0.08 -8.03 5.10
C TYR A 249 -1.43 -8.04 4.39
N PHE A 250 -1.40 -7.83 3.08
CA PHE A 250 -2.54 -7.96 2.17
C PHE A 250 -2.21 -8.94 1.05
N SER A 251 -3.22 -9.41 0.33
CA SER A 251 -3.03 -10.33 -0.78
C SER A 251 -3.75 -9.87 -2.04
N GLN A 252 -3.05 -10.01 -3.16
CA GLN A 252 -3.59 -9.80 -4.52
C GLN A 252 -2.87 -10.76 -5.47
N LYS A 253 -3.57 -11.38 -6.43
CA LYS A 253 -3.03 -12.45 -7.32
C LYS A 253 -1.67 -12.11 -7.96
N GLY A 254 -1.46 -10.87 -8.38
CA GLY A 254 -0.19 -10.38 -8.95
C GLY A 254 0.77 -9.82 -7.91
N ALA A 255 0.41 -9.82 -6.62
CA ALA A 255 1.12 -9.10 -5.56
C ALA A 255 1.26 -7.59 -5.85
N TRP A 256 0.26 -6.98 -6.49
CA TRP A 256 0.22 -5.57 -6.81
C TRP A 256 -0.67 -4.80 -5.84
N MET A 257 -0.31 -3.54 -5.57
CA MET A 257 -1.22 -2.62 -4.91
C MET A 257 -2.43 -2.37 -5.83
N ASP A 258 -3.63 -2.29 -5.26
CA ASP A 258 -4.84 -1.89 -5.94
C ASP A 258 -5.65 -0.88 -5.13
N LEU A 259 -6.66 -0.27 -5.77
CA LEU A 259 -7.54 0.74 -5.17
C LEU A 259 -8.19 0.28 -3.85
N SER A 260 -8.59 -1.00 -3.78
CA SER A 260 -9.27 -1.56 -2.61
C SER A 260 -8.31 -1.72 -1.44
N ILE A 261 -7.11 -2.27 -1.69
CA ILE A 261 -6.06 -2.44 -0.68
C ILE A 261 -5.60 -1.08 -0.18
N PHE A 262 -5.35 -0.12 -1.10
CA PHE A 262 -4.93 1.22 -0.73
C PHE A 262 -5.96 1.92 0.17
N ARG A 263 -7.25 1.81 -0.18
CA ARG A 263 -8.34 2.36 0.61
C ARG A 263 -8.43 1.72 2.00
N GLN A 264 -8.34 0.39 2.08
CA GLN A 264 -8.32 -0.32 3.36
C GLN A 264 -7.14 0.08 4.23
N TRP A 265 -5.96 0.24 3.62
CA TRP A 265 -4.77 0.72 4.32
C TRP A 265 -4.98 2.14 4.86
N PHE A 266 -5.49 3.05 4.03
CA PHE A 266 -5.75 4.42 4.46
C PHE A 266 -6.70 4.49 5.65
N ASP A 267 -7.87 3.83 5.53
CA ASP A 267 -8.92 3.92 6.54
C ASP A 267 -8.59 3.15 7.84
N LYS A 268 -7.95 1.97 7.72
CA LYS A 268 -7.76 1.07 8.88
C LYS A 268 -6.38 1.13 9.50
N ILE A 269 -5.38 1.65 8.79
CA ILE A 269 -3.99 1.66 9.25
C ILE A 269 -3.46 3.09 9.34
N PHE A 270 -3.47 3.84 8.23
CA PHE A 270 -2.91 5.18 8.19
C PHE A 270 -3.63 6.13 9.15
N VAL A 271 -4.92 6.33 8.98
CA VAL A 271 -5.70 7.27 9.81
C VAL A 271 -5.60 6.95 11.31
N PRO A 272 -5.79 5.71 11.78
CA PRO A 272 -5.67 5.39 13.20
C PRO A 272 -4.26 5.63 13.77
N GLN A 273 -3.20 5.18 13.07
CA GLN A 273 -1.83 5.34 13.56
C GLN A 273 -1.38 6.80 13.59
N VAL A 274 -1.78 7.58 12.58
CA VAL A 274 -1.50 9.02 12.56
C VAL A 274 -2.18 9.72 13.72
N ARG A 275 -3.44 9.43 14.00
CA ARG A 275 -4.17 10.00 15.14
C ARG A 275 -3.52 9.66 16.48
N GLU A 276 -3.15 8.40 16.68
CA GLU A 276 -2.46 7.94 17.88
C GLU A 276 -1.13 8.68 18.07
N HIS A 277 -0.33 8.80 17.00
CA HIS A 277 0.92 9.55 17.03
C HIS A 277 0.71 11.03 17.39
N LEU A 278 -0.21 11.71 16.71
CA LEU A 278 -0.47 13.13 16.95
C LEU A 278 -0.98 13.40 18.38
N ARG A 279 -1.85 12.53 18.91
CA ARG A 279 -2.27 12.59 20.33
C ARG A 279 -1.09 12.44 21.27
N SER A 280 -0.20 11.47 21.00
CA SER A 280 1.00 11.26 21.83
C SER A 280 1.94 12.48 21.85
N LYS A 281 1.89 13.29 20.79
CA LYS A 281 2.66 14.55 20.67
C LYS A 281 1.91 15.78 21.16
N GLY A 282 0.64 15.65 21.59
CA GLY A 282 -0.20 16.78 21.96
C GLY A 282 -0.56 17.69 20.79
N LEU A 283 -0.50 17.18 19.55
CA LEU A 283 -0.83 17.90 18.33
C LEU A 283 -2.29 17.68 17.92
N GLN A 284 -2.83 18.65 17.18
CA GLN A 284 -4.16 18.49 16.56
C GLN A 284 -4.16 17.29 15.62
N GLU A 285 -5.24 16.48 15.66
CA GLU A 285 -5.43 15.29 14.81
C GLU A 285 -5.73 15.66 13.35
N LYS A 286 -4.90 16.49 12.77
CA LYS A 286 -4.96 16.97 11.40
C LYS A 286 -3.68 16.60 10.68
N ALA A 287 -3.78 15.99 9.50
CA ALA A 287 -2.60 15.59 8.75
C ALA A 287 -2.86 15.57 7.23
N VAL A 288 -1.80 15.78 6.47
CA VAL A 288 -1.80 15.66 5.01
C VAL A 288 -0.87 14.52 4.58
N LEU A 289 -1.38 13.66 3.70
CA LEU A 289 -0.64 12.58 3.05
C LEU A 289 -0.32 12.99 1.61
N LEU A 290 0.96 13.17 1.31
CA LEU A 290 1.44 13.46 -0.03
C LEU A 290 1.64 12.15 -0.81
N LEU A 291 1.07 12.07 -2.01
CA LEU A 291 1.10 10.89 -2.89
C LEU A 291 1.45 11.28 -4.32
N ASP A 292 1.92 10.33 -5.10
CA ASP A 292 2.01 10.45 -6.54
C ASP A 292 0.65 10.20 -7.22
N ASN A 293 0.59 10.36 -8.55
CA ASN A 293 -0.61 10.11 -9.35
C ASN A 293 -0.75 8.65 -9.82
N SER A 294 -0.37 7.68 -8.98
CA SER A 294 -0.54 6.25 -9.31
C SER A 294 -2.00 5.91 -9.64
N PRO A 295 -2.25 5.01 -10.62
CA PRO A 295 -3.61 4.54 -10.92
C PRO A 295 -4.23 3.76 -9.76
N THR A 296 -3.44 3.28 -8.82
CA THR A 296 -3.89 2.56 -7.63
C THR A 296 -4.38 3.47 -6.52
N HIS A 297 -4.17 4.79 -6.66
CA HIS A 297 -4.63 5.76 -5.68
C HIS A 297 -6.05 6.24 -5.98
N PRO A 298 -6.98 6.17 -5.00
CA PRO A 298 -8.30 6.78 -5.12
C PRO A 298 -8.20 8.28 -5.39
N ASN A 299 -9.26 8.89 -5.90
CA ASN A 299 -9.26 10.34 -6.14
C ASN A 299 -9.08 11.12 -4.81
N GLU A 300 -8.36 12.26 -4.85
CA GLU A 300 -8.08 13.14 -3.69
C GLU A 300 -9.33 13.49 -2.86
N ASN A 301 -10.49 13.68 -3.51
CA ASN A 301 -11.74 13.97 -2.81
C ASN A 301 -12.30 12.79 -2.03
N VAL A 302 -11.83 11.58 -2.31
CA VAL A 302 -12.27 10.32 -1.72
C VAL A 302 -11.35 9.92 -0.58
N LEU A 303 -10.07 10.20 -0.72
CA LEU A 303 -9.03 9.81 0.24
C LEU A 303 -8.96 10.80 1.40
N ARG A 304 -9.95 10.69 2.26
CA ARG A 304 -10.16 11.62 3.38
C ARG A 304 -10.83 10.87 4.55
N SER A 305 -10.39 11.14 5.77
CA SER A 305 -11.04 10.63 6.99
C SER A 305 -12.49 11.13 7.13
N ASP A 306 -13.30 10.47 7.95
CA ASP A 306 -14.73 10.78 8.10
C ASP A 306 -14.99 12.22 8.57
N ASP A 307 -14.12 12.76 9.42
CA ASP A 307 -14.14 14.15 9.90
C ASP A 307 -13.45 15.14 8.95
N GLY A 308 -12.82 14.63 7.88
CA GLY A 308 -12.11 15.42 6.88
C GLY A 308 -10.78 16.01 7.33
N GLN A 309 -10.29 15.71 8.55
CA GLN A 309 -9.07 16.29 9.11
C GLN A 309 -7.80 15.62 8.56
N ILE A 310 -7.87 14.34 8.22
CA ILE A 310 -6.76 13.60 7.60
C ILE A 310 -7.12 13.33 6.15
N PHE A 311 -6.29 13.75 5.21
CA PHE A 311 -6.59 13.65 3.79
C PHE A 311 -5.32 13.61 2.93
N ALA A 312 -5.47 13.16 1.68
CA ALA A 312 -4.38 13.12 0.71
C ALA A 312 -4.31 14.39 -0.15
N LYS A 313 -3.09 14.70 -0.59
CA LYS A 313 -2.76 15.62 -1.69
C LYS A 313 -1.85 14.91 -2.68
N TYR A 314 -2.02 15.25 -3.96
CA TYR A 314 -1.27 14.62 -5.04
C TYR A 314 -0.19 15.53 -5.58
N LEU A 315 0.97 14.93 -5.85
CA LEU A 315 2.03 15.55 -6.66
C LEU A 315 1.50 15.80 -8.08
N PRO A 316 2.00 16.82 -8.76
CA PRO A 316 1.73 16.96 -10.21
C PRO A 316 2.20 15.73 -10.98
N PRO A 317 1.61 15.43 -12.14
CA PRO A 317 2.09 14.35 -12.99
C PRO A 317 3.56 14.50 -13.37
N ASN A 318 4.30 13.39 -13.45
CA ASN A 318 5.70 13.31 -13.88
C ASN A 318 6.75 14.00 -12.98
N VAL A 319 6.39 14.50 -11.80
CA VAL A 319 7.36 15.11 -10.88
C VAL A 319 7.72 14.22 -9.69
N ALA A 320 7.06 13.09 -9.51
CA ALA A 320 7.30 12.18 -8.38
C ALA A 320 8.77 11.75 -8.28
N SER A 321 9.41 11.36 -9.39
CA SER A 321 10.83 10.99 -9.42
C SER A 321 11.76 12.13 -9.01
N LEU A 322 11.33 13.37 -9.18
CA LEU A 322 12.14 14.56 -8.89
C LEU A 322 12.04 15.01 -7.45
N ILE A 323 10.85 14.95 -6.83
CA ILE A 323 10.59 15.58 -5.53
C ILE A 323 9.88 14.69 -4.50
N GLN A 324 9.32 13.53 -4.87
CA GLN A 324 8.66 12.67 -3.89
C GLN A 324 9.65 12.18 -2.83
N PRO A 325 9.43 12.48 -1.54
CA PRO A 325 10.46 12.25 -0.51
C PRO A 325 10.94 10.80 -0.42
N LEU A 326 10.05 9.82 -0.41
CA LEU A 326 10.44 8.41 -0.28
C LEU A 326 11.28 7.92 -1.47
N ASN A 327 11.13 8.52 -2.66
CA ASN A 327 11.95 8.25 -3.85
C ASN A 327 13.33 8.94 -3.80
N GLN A 328 13.55 9.88 -2.86
CA GLN A 328 14.85 10.55 -2.70
C GLN A 328 15.81 9.73 -1.80
N GLY A 329 15.97 8.44 -2.12
CA GLY A 329 16.92 7.55 -1.46
C GLY A 329 16.39 6.76 -0.27
N VAL A 330 15.24 7.09 0.31
CA VAL A 330 14.68 6.42 1.49
C VAL A 330 14.35 4.95 1.20
N ILE A 331 13.61 4.69 0.12
CA ILE A 331 13.28 3.33 -0.33
C ILE A 331 14.54 2.55 -0.70
N ALA A 332 15.47 3.19 -1.40
CA ALA A 332 16.75 2.57 -1.77
C ALA A 332 17.54 2.15 -0.52
N THR A 333 17.61 2.98 0.52
CA THR A 333 18.23 2.67 1.81
C THR A 333 17.54 1.47 2.48
N MET A 334 16.21 1.45 2.53
CA MET A 334 15.47 0.31 3.08
C MET A 334 15.78 -1.00 2.33
N LYS A 335 15.76 -1.00 1.00
CA LYS A 335 16.09 -2.17 0.18
C LYS A 335 17.54 -2.64 0.39
N ARG A 336 18.48 -1.70 0.51
CA ARG A 336 19.88 -1.99 0.80
C ARG A 336 20.07 -2.63 2.17
N ASN A 337 19.41 -2.08 3.20
CA ASN A 337 19.39 -2.65 4.54
C ASN A 337 18.84 -4.08 4.54
N TYR A 338 17.74 -4.33 3.82
CA TYR A 338 17.13 -5.65 3.70
C TYR A 338 18.12 -6.68 3.13
N ARG A 339 18.78 -6.35 2.04
CA ARG A 339 19.74 -7.24 1.38
C ARG A 339 20.97 -7.51 2.24
N ALA A 340 21.50 -6.48 2.90
CA ALA A 340 22.62 -6.62 3.82
C ALA A 340 22.28 -7.55 5.00
N ARG A 341 21.09 -7.41 5.59
CA ARG A 341 20.61 -8.26 6.68
C ARG A 341 20.48 -9.72 6.27
N LEU A 342 19.91 -9.99 5.08
CA LEU A 342 19.84 -11.37 4.57
C LEU A 342 21.21 -12.01 4.43
N LEU A 343 22.22 -11.28 3.98
CA LEU A 343 23.59 -11.77 3.89
C LEU A 343 24.22 -12.01 5.27
N GLN A 344 24.00 -11.10 6.21
CA GLN A 344 24.49 -11.24 7.58
C GLN A 344 23.88 -12.48 8.27
N ASN A 345 22.57 -12.68 8.17
CA ASN A 345 21.90 -13.85 8.72
C ASN A 345 22.45 -15.15 8.12
N ASN A 346 22.72 -15.16 6.80
CA ASN A 346 23.34 -16.32 6.15
C ASN A 346 24.73 -16.63 6.71
N LEU A 347 25.54 -15.60 6.98
CA LEU A 347 26.87 -15.77 7.59
C LEU A 347 26.77 -16.31 9.02
N GLU A 348 25.85 -15.78 9.83
CA GLU A 348 25.65 -16.21 11.20
C GLU A 348 25.18 -17.67 11.29
N GLU A 349 24.33 -18.10 10.37
CA GLU A 349 23.89 -19.49 10.30
C GLU A 349 24.95 -20.45 9.75
N GLY A 350 26.04 -19.95 9.16
CA GLY A 350 27.11 -20.76 8.57
C GLY A 350 26.68 -21.67 7.42
N ASN A 351 25.51 -21.41 6.83
CA ASN A 351 24.93 -22.22 5.79
C ASN A 351 25.58 -21.93 4.40
N ASP A 352 25.54 -22.93 3.52
CA ASP A 352 25.71 -22.66 2.09
C ASP A 352 24.60 -21.73 1.59
N LEU A 353 24.98 -20.68 0.87
CA LEU A 353 24.08 -19.63 0.39
C LEU A 353 22.84 -20.20 -0.35
N ARG A 354 23.02 -21.25 -1.17
CA ARG A 354 21.91 -21.89 -1.88
C ARG A 354 20.93 -22.58 -0.92
N SER A 355 21.45 -23.18 0.13
CA SER A 355 20.65 -23.84 1.17
C SER A 355 19.88 -22.81 1.99
N PHE A 356 20.51 -21.69 2.35
CA PHE A 356 19.85 -20.57 3.02
C PHE A 356 18.69 -20.02 2.18
N TRP A 357 18.94 -19.71 0.89
CA TRP A 357 17.90 -19.18 0.01
C TRP A 357 16.73 -20.13 -0.24
N LYS A 358 16.99 -21.45 -0.28
CA LYS A 358 15.91 -22.44 -0.39
C LYS A 358 15.04 -22.49 0.86
N LYS A 359 15.64 -22.33 2.03
CA LYS A 359 14.94 -22.34 3.33
C LYS A 359 14.22 -21.03 3.64
N LEU A 360 14.69 -19.90 3.09
CA LEU A 360 14.09 -18.60 3.32
C LEU A 360 12.62 -18.60 2.95
N THR A 361 11.75 -18.34 3.92
CA THR A 361 10.30 -18.26 3.74
C THR A 361 9.84 -16.82 3.60
N LEU A 362 8.61 -16.62 3.10
CA LEU A 362 8.01 -15.28 3.06
C LEU A 362 7.88 -14.69 4.46
N LEU A 363 7.60 -15.51 5.47
CA LEU A 363 7.50 -15.04 6.85
C LEU A 363 8.83 -14.44 7.35
N ASP A 364 9.94 -15.14 7.12
CA ASP A 364 11.28 -14.66 7.45
C ASP A 364 11.57 -13.33 6.74
N ALA A 365 11.27 -13.28 5.43
CA ALA A 365 11.42 -12.06 4.65
C ALA A 365 10.62 -10.88 5.21
N LEU A 366 9.39 -11.08 5.69
CA LEU A 366 8.58 -10.02 6.27
C LEU A 366 9.19 -9.45 7.56
N TYR A 367 9.80 -10.29 8.40
CA TYR A 367 10.53 -9.82 9.58
C TYR A 367 11.76 -9.01 9.18
N GLU A 368 12.53 -9.48 8.21
CA GLU A 368 13.73 -8.78 7.74
C GLU A 368 13.41 -7.46 7.04
N ILE A 369 12.33 -7.41 6.25
CA ILE A 369 11.83 -6.17 5.62
C ILE A 369 11.43 -5.14 6.69
N ALA A 370 10.70 -5.57 7.73
CA ALA A 370 10.30 -4.69 8.80
C ALA A 370 11.52 -4.15 9.59
N MET A 371 12.50 -5.01 9.87
CA MET A 371 13.75 -4.59 10.50
C MET A 371 14.54 -3.62 9.61
N ALA A 372 14.62 -3.87 8.32
CA ALA A 372 15.27 -2.98 7.36
C ALA A 372 14.62 -1.58 7.32
N TRP A 373 13.29 -1.51 7.40
CA TRP A 373 12.56 -0.25 7.51
C TRP A 373 12.86 0.47 8.83
N ASN A 374 12.91 -0.26 9.93
CA ASN A 374 13.24 0.31 11.23
C ASN A 374 14.67 0.89 11.28
N LEU A 375 15.59 0.33 10.52
CA LEU A 375 16.98 0.82 10.42
C LEU A 375 17.11 2.12 9.61
N VAL A 376 16.13 2.48 8.77
CA VAL A 376 16.14 3.78 8.09
C VAL A 376 16.05 4.89 9.12
N LYS A 377 17.06 5.77 9.14
CA LYS A 377 17.20 6.82 10.15
C LYS A 377 16.22 7.98 9.91
N PRO A 378 15.75 8.66 10.96
CA PRO A 378 14.93 9.87 10.82
C PRO A 378 15.59 10.94 9.95
N VAL A 379 16.91 11.12 10.09
CA VAL A 379 17.68 12.10 9.30
C VAL A 379 17.63 11.81 7.80
N THR A 380 17.69 10.55 7.39
CA THR A 380 17.57 10.14 5.97
C THR A 380 16.20 10.55 5.41
N ILE A 381 15.13 10.34 6.19
CA ILE A 381 13.78 10.72 5.80
C ILE A 381 13.63 12.25 5.78
N SER A 382 14.08 12.96 6.80
CA SER A 382 13.94 14.43 6.85
C SER A 382 14.73 15.11 5.74
N ARG A 383 15.93 14.64 5.40
CA ARG A 383 16.72 15.13 4.27
C ARG A 383 16.00 14.93 2.93
N ALA A 384 15.26 13.85 2.77
CA ALA A 384 14.48 13.56 1.56
C ALA A 384 13.38 14.60 1.29
N TRP A 385 12.91 15.32 2.33
CA TRP A 385 11.92 16.39 2.22
C TRP A 385 12.51 17.76 1.83
N LYS A 386 13.83 17.95 1.86
CA LYS A 386 14.48 19.26 1.61
C LYS A 386 14.05 19.93 0.31
N LYS A 387 13.74 19.16 -0.73
CA LYS A 387 13.27 19.71 -2.01
C LYS A 387 11.90 20.40 -1.91
N ILE A 388 11.02 19.88 -1.06
CA ILE A 388 9.66 20.41 -0.86
C ILE A 388 9.65 21.40 0.31
N LEU A 389 10.30 21.02 1.41
CA LEU A 389 10.36 21.76 2.68
C LEU A 389 11.83 22.10 3.00
N PRO A 390 12.39 23.17 2.44
CA PRO A 390 13.73 23.59 2.79
C PRO A 390 13.77 24.01 4.26
N THR A 391 14.71 23.44 5.03
CA THR A 391 14.96 23.83 6.41
C THR A 391 15.84 25.08 6.44
N THR A 392 15.45 26.07 7.22
CA THR A 392 16.19 27.35 7.40
C THR A 392 17.47 27.20 8.23
N GLU A 393 17.67 26.06 8.89
CA GLU A 393 18.90 25.79 9.67
C GLU A 393 19.86 24.92 8.85
N GLU A 394 20.64 25.56 7.99
CA GLU A 394 21.90 24.99 7.50
C GLU A 394 22.92 25.04 8.64
N LYS A 395 23.01 23.98 9.42
CA LYS A 395 24.27 23.66 10.07
C LYS A 395 25.20 23.14 8.96
N GLU A 396 25.95 24.05 8.36
CA GLU A 396 27.15 23.71 7.60
C GLU A 396 28.08 22.92 8.52
N GLY A 397 28.17 21.63 8.29
CA GLY A 397 29.11 20.79 9.02
C GLY A 397 28.75 19.32 8.95
N GLN A 398 29.49 18.62 8.11
CA GLN A 398 29.59 17.17 7.96
C GLN A 398 28.54 16.51 7.07
N ASP A 399 28.82 16.62 5.79
CA ASP A 399 28.24 15.85 4.68
C ASP A 399 28.96 14.49 4.53
N PHE A 400 29.12 13.75 5.62
CA PHE A 400 29.56 12.36 5.53
C PHE A 400 28.48 11.48 6.14
N ASP A 401 27.64 10.90 5.25
CA ASP A 401 26.75 9.78 5.58
C ASP A 401 27.61 8.52 5.84
N GLU A 402 28.41 8.51 6.91
CA GLU A 402 29.19 7.34 7.33
C GLU A 402 28.29 6.20 7.86
N GLU A 403 26.96 6.35 7.84
CA GLU A 403 26.09 5.45 8.59
C GLU A 403 25.03 4.70 7.76
N ASP A 404 24.87 4.98 6.49
CA ASP A 404 24.13 4.08 5.59
C ASP A 404 25.04 2.95 5.15
N ILE A 405 24.52 1.71 5.12
CA ILE A 405 25.29 0.54 4.69
C ILE A 405 25.83 0.80 3.28
N SER A 406 27.13 1.05 3.20
CA SER A 406 27.81 1.35 1.93
C SER A 406 27.88 0.10 1.05
N VAL A 407 28.01 0.30 -0.27
CA VAL A 407 28.28 -0.81 -1.21
C VAL A 407 29.58 -1.55 -0.80
N ALA A 408 30.57 -0.83 -0.28
CA ALA A 408 31.81 -1.42 0.24
C ALA A 408 31.58 -2.34 1.44
N ALA A 409 30.70 -1.95 2.37
CA ALA A 409 30.33 -2.81 3.50
C ALA A 409 29.64 -4.10 3.03
N ILE A 410 28.72 -4.00 2.07
CA ILE A 410 28.06 -5.18 1.46
C ILE A 410 29.08 -6.05 0.72
N ALA A 411 30.03 -5.45 -0.01
CA ALA A 411 31.12 -6.17 -0.67
C ALA A 411 31.96 -6.95 0.34
N THR A 412 32.26 -6.36 1.50
CA THR A 412 32.98 -7.04 2.59
C THR A 412 32.19 -8.24 3.11
N ILE A 413 30.89 -8.12 3.32
CA ILE A 413 30.02 -9.23 3.73
C ILE A 413 30.07 -10.34 2.68
N LEU A 414 29.95 -10.00 1.39
CA LEU A 414 29.98 -10.97 0.29
C LEU A 414 31.32 -11.69 0.18
N GLN A 415 32.44 -11.00 0.42
CA GLN A 415 33.78 -11.63 0.45
C GLN A 415 33.90 -12.73 1.49
N HIS A 416 33.19 -12.62 2.62
CA HIS A 416 33.14 -13.64 3.66
C HIS A 416 32.06 -14.71 3.42
N THR A 417 31.21 -14.53 2.38
CA THR A 417 30.12 -15.47 2.07
C THR A 417 30.61 -16.53 1.10
N LYS A 418 30.60 -17.79 1.55
CA LYS A 418 31.05 -18.94 0.75
C LYS A 418 30.33 -18.99 -0.60
N GLY A 419 31.12 -18.85 -1.64
CA GLY A 419 30.65 -18.90 -3.01
C GLY A 419 30.34 -17.55 -3.64
N LEU A 420 30.54 -16.42 -2.95
CA LEU A 420 30.42 -15.05 -3.46
C LEU A 420 31.69 -14.21 -3.24
N GLU A 421 32.81 -14.84 -2.89
CA GLU A 421 34.07 -14.19 -2.52
C GLU A 421 34.62 -13.26 -3.60
N ASN A 422 34.29 -13.50 -4.86
CA ASN A 422 34.81 -12.78 -6.02
C ASN A 422 33.72 -12.10 -6.86
N VAL A 423 32.68 -11.55 -6.23
CA VAL A 423 31.64 -10.79 -6.96
C VAL A 423 32.16 -9.38 -7.23
N PRO A 424 32.24 -8.94 -8.49
CA PRO A 424 32.65 -7.57 -8.81
C PRO A 424 31.71 -6.53 -8.23
N THR A 425 32.23 -5.38 -7.80
CA THR A 425 31.43 -4.28 -7.23
C THR A 425 30.29 -3.85 -8.15
N GLU A 426 30.52 -3.77 -9.46
CA GLU A 426 29.51 -3.46 -10.46
C GLU A 426 28.32 -4.44 -10.43
N ASN A 427 28.57 -5.72 -10.17
CA ASN A 427 27.51 -6.72 -10.05
C ASN A 427 26.76 -6.61 -8.73
N ILE A 428 27.42 -6.14 -7.67
CA ILE A 428 26.79 -5.83 -6.38
C ILE A 428 25.82 -4.66 -6.57
N GLU A 429 26.26 -3.59 -7.22
CA GLU A 429 25.41 -2.43 -7.53
C GLU A 429 24.19 -2.83 -8.36
N LYS A 430 24.38 -3.57 -9.45
CA LYS A 430 23.30 -4.09 -10.29
C LYS A 430 22.31 -4.97 -9.49
N TRP A 431 22.82 -5.77 -8.56
CA TRP A 431 21.96 -6.57 -7.68
C TRP A 431 21.19 -5.72 -6.67
N LEU A 432 21.80 -4.69 -6.13
CA LEU A 432 21.15 -3.75 -5.22
C LEU A 432 20.02 -2.97 -5.92
N GLU A 433 20.15 -2.76 -7.22
CA GLU A 433 19.22 -2.00 -8.05
C GLU A 433 18.26 -2.87 -8.88
N VAL A 434 18.32 -4.20 -8.77
CA VAL A 434 17.57 -5.13 -9.63
C VAL A 434 16.06 -4.87 -9.66
N ASP A 435 15.51 -4.36 -8.56
CA ASP A 435 14.11 -3.99 -8.41
C ASP A 435 13.87 -2.47 -8.24
N SER A 436 14.86 -1.64 -8.61
CA SER A 436 14.74 -0.17 -8.51
C SER A 436 13.71 0.39 -9.48
N THR A 437 13.54 -0.26 -10.63
CA THR A 437 12.57 0.12 -11.69
C THR A 437 11.27 -0.65 -11.61
N GLU A 438 11.13 -1.57 -10.63
CA GLU A 438 9.91 -2.33 -10.47
C GLU A 438 8.77 -1.41 -10.00
N PRO A 439 7.69 -1.29 -10.80
CA PRO A 439 6.58 -0.41 -10.44
C PRO A 439 5.88 -0.92 -9.17
N GLY A 440 5.31 -0.01 -8.39
CA GLY A 440 4.45 -0.36 -7.25
C GLY A 440 3.09 -0.88 -7.66
N CYS A 441 2.67 -0.62 -8.90
CA CYS A 441 1.35 -0.98 -9.44
C CYS A 441 1.46 -1.68 -10.79
N GLU A 442 0.43 -2.47 -11.10
CA GLU A 442 0.30 -3.16 -12.38
C GLU A 442 -0.04 -2.19 -13.50
N VAL A 443 0.68 -2.30 -14.63
CA VAL A 443 0.34 -1.57 -15.86
C VAL A 443 -0.23 -2.57 -16.84
N LEU A 444 -1.55 -2.52 -17.04
CA LEU A 444 -2.27 -3.44 -17.90
C LEU A 444 -2.19 -3.01 -19.37
N THR A 445 -2.03 -3.96 -20.24
CA THR A 445 -2.28 -3.80 -21.68
C THR A 445 -3.78 -3.71 -21.95
N ASP A 446 -4.17 -3.23 -23.12
CA ASP A 446 -5.57 -3.14 -23.52
C ASP A 446 -6.28 -4.50 -23.44
N SER A 447 -5.60 -5.57 -23.85
CA SER A 447 -6.14 -6.93 -23.79
C SER A 447 -6.37 -7.41 -22.35
N GLU A 448 -5.51 -7.06 -21.43
CA GLU A 448 -5.66 -7.39 -20.01
C GLU A 448 -6.75 -6.55 -19.35
N ILE A 449 -6.88 -5.27 -19.71
CA ILE A 449 -8.00 -4.41 -19.28
C ILE A 449 -9.33 -5.04 -19.70
N ILE A 450 -9.44 -5.50 -20.96
CA ILE A 450 -10.64 -6.13 -21.49
C ILE A 450 -10.97 -7.41 -20.72
N LYS A 451 -10.00 -8.33 -20.58
CA LYS A 451 -10.17 -9.58 -19.83
C LYS A 451 -10.63 -9.34 -18.40
N ARG A 452 -10.00 -8.36 -17.72
CA ARG A 452 -10.35 -7.99 -16.34
C ARG A 452 -11.77 -7.39 -16.24
N ALA A 453 -12.16 -6.57 -17.20
CA ALA A 453 -13.50 -5.98 -17.23
C ALA A 453 -14.60 -7.04 -17.44
N GLN A 454 -14.33 -8.06 -18.26
CA GLN A 454 -15.23 -9.21 -18.51
C GLN A 454 -15.30 -10.21 -17.34
N GLY A 455 -14.50 -10.00 -16.28
CA GLY A 455 -14.44 -10.92 -15.15
C GLY A 455 -13.72 -12.23 -15.46
N HIS A 456 -13.08 -12.34 -16.63
CA HIS A 456 -12.15 -13.42 -16.93
C HIS A 456 -10.86 -13.17 -16.12
N THR A 457 -10.88 -13.51 -14.84
CA THR A 457 -9.63 -13.80 -14.13
C THR A 457 -9.07 -15.05 -14.81
N ASP A 458 -7.81 -14.97 -15.26
CA ASP A 458 -7.12 -16.17 -15.74
C ASP A 458 -7.17 -17.23 -14.64
N GLU A 459 -8.18 -18.10 -14.68
CA GLU A 459 -8.28 -19.32 -13.87
C GLU A 459 -7.25 -20.37 -14.30
N SER A 460 -6.43 -20.06 -15.30
CA SER A 460 -5.44 -20.95 -15.88
C SER A 460 -4.06 -20.91 -15.20
N SER A 461 -4.00 -20.67 -13.90
CA SER A 461 -2.95 -21.14 -13.02
C SER A 461 -3.48 -21.29 -11.59
N GLU A 462 -4.59 -21.97 -11.44
CA GLU A 462 -4.75 -22.84 -10.31
C GLU A 462 -3.68 -23.94 -10.48
N ASN A 463 -2.44 -23.65 -10.08
CA ASN A 463 -1.76 -24.67 -9.34
C ASN A 463 -2.69 -24.89 -8.15
N GLU A 464 -3.58 -25.84 -8.29
CA GLU A 464 -4.10 -26.65 -7.21
C GLU A 464 -2.87 -27.04 -6.39
N GLU A 465 -2.48 -26.18 -5.47
CA GLU A 465 -1.74 -26.63 -4.32
C GLU A 465 -2.76 -27.51 -3.63
N GLU A 466 -2.65 -28.82 -3.91
CA GLU A 466 -3.37 -29.90 -3.27
C GLU A 466 -3.76 -29.42 -1.87
N GLU A 467 -5.06 -29.47 -1.57
CA GLU A 467 -5.58 -29.50 -0.21
C GLU A 467 -4.94 -30.71 0.48
N THR A 468 -3.68 -30.56 0.87
CA THR A 468 -3.08 -31.48 1.82
C THR A 468 -3.86 -31.28 3.11
N GLU A 469 -4.45 -32.38 3.56
CA GLU A 469 -5.17 -32.60 4.78
C GLU A 469 -4.75 -31.62 5.87
N LEU A 470 -5.73 -30.98 6.49
CA LEU A 470 -5.58 -30.13 7.67
C LEU A 470 -4.82 -30.91 8.74
N ILE A 471 -3.50 -30.74 8.77
CA ILE A 471 -2.73 -31.17 9.92
C ILE A 471 -3.24 -30.30 11.06
N PRO A 472 -3.79 -30.86 12.15
CA PRO A 472 -4.37 -30.11 13.24
C PRO A 472 -3.34 -29.11 13.74
N GLU A 473 -3.72 -27.84 13.89
CA GLU A 473 -2.88 -26.78 14.45
C GLU A 473 -2.35 -27.27 15.80
N LYS A 474 -1.06 -27.50 15.90
CA LYS A 474 -0.42 -27.86 17.14
C LYS A 474 -0.36 -26.59 18.01
N HIS A 475 -1.42 -26.33 18.73
CA HIS A 475 -1.47 -25.23 19.69
C HIS A 475 -0.45 -25.48 20.80
N ILE A 476 0.62 -24.67 20.82
CA ILE A 476 1.65 -24.74 21.84
C ILE A 476 1.14 -23.99 23.05
N ASN A 477 0.90 -24.70 24.15
CA ASN A 477 0.48 -24.07 25.39
C ASN A 477 1.65 -23.35 26.09
N HIS A 478 1.33 -22.40 26.95
CA HIS A 478 2.33 -21.60 27.65
C HIS A 478 3.28 -22.42 28.53
N ALA A 479 2.82 -23.55 29.08
CA ALA A 479 3.65 -24.44 29.90
C ALA A 479 4.73 -25.12 29.05
N ALA A 480 4.37 -25.64 27.87
CA ALA A 480 5.34 -26.22 26.93
C ALA A 480 6.35 -25.18 26.45
N ALA A 481 5.89 -23.98 26.12
CA ALA A 481 6.76 -22.88 25.71
C ALA A 481 7.74 -22.47 26.82
N LEU A 482 7.31 -22.46 28.08
CA LEU A 482 8.20 -22.23 29.22
C LEU A 482 9.26 -23.34 29.36
N GLN A 483 8.84 -24.59 29.27
CA GLN A 483 9.76 -25.70 29.35
C GLN A 483 10.85 -25.65 28.27
N TRP A 484 10.48 -25.28 27.06
CA TRP A 484 11.44 -25.12 25.97
C TRP A 484 12.44 -23.99 26.22
N THR A 485 11.99 -22.86 26.78
CA THR A 485 12.92 -21.76 27.12
C THR A 485 13.85 -22.14 28.29
N GLU A 486 13.43 -22.97 29.24
CA GLU A 486 14.26 -23.50 30.30
C GLU A 486 15.30 -24.49 29.74
N ASN A 487 14.86 -25.44 28.93
CA ASN A 487 15.76 -26.40 28.26
C ASN A 487 16.80 -25.70 27.36
N LEU A 488 16.40 -24.62 26.66
CA LEU A 488 17.31 -23.83 25.84
C LEU A 488 18.36 -23.09 26.70
N LEU A 489 17.96 -22.52 27.84
CA LEU A 489 18.89 -21.87 28.77
C LEU A 489 19.90 -22.88 29.33
N ASP A 490 19.41 -24.04 29.76
CA ASP A 490 20.26 -25.11 30.31
C ASP A 490 21.25 -25.62 29.24
N TYR A 491 20.78 -25.80 27.99
CA TYR A 491 21.65 -26.19 26.87
C TYR A 491 22.76 -25.17 26.65
N LEU A 492 22.40 -23.88 26.53
CA LEU A 492 23.36 -22.81 26.26
C LEU A 492 24.34 -22.60 27.44
N GLU A 493 23.90 -22.79 28.69
CA GLU A 493 24.79 -22.72 29.85
C GLU A 493 25.84 -23.85 29.86
N GLN A 494 25.53 -24.99 29.25
CA GLN A 494 26.46 -26.11 29.11
C GLN A 494 27.51 -25.92 28.02
N GLN A 495 27.25 -25.07 27.01
CA GLN A 495 28.17 -24.86 25.90
C GLN A 495 29.35 -23.92 26.25
N GLY A 496 29.21 -23.08 27.27
CA GLY A 496 30.28 -22.20 27.77
C GLY A 496 30.61 -20.98 26.92
N ASP A 497 30.00 -20.85 25.75
CA ASP A 497 30.20 -19.75 24.77
C ASP A 497 29.05 -18.73 24.74
N MET A 498 28.07 -18.86 25.64
CA MET A 498 26.94 -17.95 25.74
C MET A 498 27.38 -16.57 26.24
N ILE A 499 27.14 -15.56 25.41
CA ILE A 499 27.35 -14.16 25.78
C ILE A 499 26.18 -13.60 26.60
N LEU A 500 26.48 -12.64 27.49
CA LEU A 500 25.52 -12.06 28.42
C LEU A 500 24.25 -11.50 27.73
N PRO A 501 24.31 -10.81 26.60
CA PRO A 501 23.13 -10.34 25.88
C PRO A 501 22.15 -11.45 25.52
N ASP A 502 22.60 -12.58 25.00
CA ASP A 502 21.76 -13.70 24.56
C ASP A 502 21.00 -14.31 25.76
N ARG A 503 21.68 -14.47 26.86
CA ARG A 503 21.08 -14.93 28.13
C ARG A 503 19.98 -13.98 28.60
N LEU A 504 20.19 -12.68 28.50
CA LEU A 504 19.20 -11.68 28.88
C LEU A 504 17.97 -11.72 27.98
N VAL A 505 18.14 -11.90 26.66
CA VAL A 505 17.05 -12.04 25.69
C VAL A 505 16.17 -13.24 26.03
N ILE A 506 16.77 -14.43 26.25
CA ILE A 506 16.02 -15.64 26.56
C ILE A 506 15.31 -15.52 27.92
N ARG A 507 15.95 -14.92 28.92
CA ARG A 507 15.31 -14.63 30.23
C ARG A 507 14.12 -13.68 30.09
N LYS A 508 14.22 -12.66 29.23
CA LYS A 508 13.13 -11.73 28.94
C LYS A 508 11.96 -12.44 28.25
N LEU A 509 12.23 -13.30 27.27
CA LEU A 509 11.22 -14.13 26.60
C LEU A 509 10.51 -15.04 27.60
N ARG A 510 11.26 -15.74 28.49
CA ARG A 510 10.70 -16.56 29.56
C ARG A 510 9.78 -15.78 30.50
N ALA A 511 10.18 -14.57 30.88
CA ALA A 511 9.36 -13.71 31.74
C ALA A 511 8.05 -13.30 31.04
N THR A 512 8.12 -12.99 29.73
CA THR A 512 6.95 -12.66 28.90
C THR A 512 5.97 -13.84 28.82
N ILE A 513 6.47 -15.06 28.59
CA ILE A 513 5.63 -16.27 28.52
C ILE A 513 4.98 -16.54 29.87
N ARG A 514 5.72 -16.41 30.99
CA ARG A 514 5.17 -16.56 32.36
C ARG A 514 4.04 -15.56 32.64
N ASN A 515 4.19 -14.33 32.23
CA ASN A 515 3.14 -13.31 32.39
C ASN A 515 1.89 -13.66 31.60
N LYS A 516 2.04 -14.11 30.34
CA LYS A 516 0.91 -14.57 29.51
C LYS A 516 0.22 -15.79 30.12
N GLN A 517 0.96 -16.73 30.67
CA GLN A 517 0.40 -17.89 31.38
C GLN A 517 -0.41 -17.47 32.62
N LYS A 518 0.11 -16.53 33.43
CA LYS A 518 -0.63 -16.00 34.58
C LYS A 518 -1.92 -15.31 34.19
N MET A 519 -1.90 -14.50 33.12
CA MET A 519 -3.11 -13.84 32.59
C MET A 519 -4.14 -14.86 32.09
N ALA A 520 -3.71 -15.90 31.38
CA ALA A 520 -4.59 -16.96 30.93
C ALA A 520 -5.25 -17.74 32.09
N ASN A 521 -4.50 -17.99 33.17
CA ASN A 521 -5.01 -18.68 34.35
C ASN A 521 -5.91 -17.79 35.25
N SER A 522 -5.79 -16.47 35.15
CA SER A 522 -6.67 -15.53 35.88
C SER A 522 -7.98 -15.20 35.15
N SER A 523 -8.11 -15.64 33.91
CA SER A 523 -9.30 -15.45 33.06
C SER A 523 -10.19 -16.70 33.00
N GLN A 524 -9.80 -17.78 33.66
CA GLN A 524 -10.60 -18.98 33.96
C GLN A 524 -11.14 -18.91 35.39
#